data_29b7ede7514906d2c90e1a013b48278c
#
_entry.id   29b7ede7514906d2c90e1a013b48278c
#
_cell.length_a   1.000
_cell.length_b   1.000
_cell.length_c   1.000
_cell.angle_alpha   90.00
_cell.angle_beta   90.00
_cell.angle_gamma   90.00
#
_symmetry.space_group_name_H-M   'P 1'
#
loop_
_entity.id
_entity.type
_entity.pdbx_description
1 polymer ?
#
loop_
_entity_poly.entity_id
_entity_poly.type
_entity_poly.pdbx_seq_one_letter_code
_entity_poly.pdbx_strand_id
1 'polypeptide(L)'
;MNERILVVDDEKAIADLVGIYLTKEGFDVQVAYSGADAAKAILEQEFDLALLDVMLPDIDGFELLRTIRSSHTYPVIMLTARDAQQDKIGGLSLGADDYVVKPFRPLE
;
A
#
# COMPACT_ATOMS: atom_id res chain seq x y z
N MET A 1 15.35 -2.89 -15.95
CA MET A 1 15.25 -2.18 -14.68
C MET A 1 14.04 -2.65 -13.92
N ASN A 2 14.19 -2.76 -12.60
CA ASN A 2 13.10 -3.29 -11.78
C ASN A 2 12.18 -2.16 -11.36
N GLU A 3 10.88 -2.42 -11.45
CA GLU A 3 9.91 -1.50 -10.89
C GLU A 3 10.02 -1.52 -9.36
N ARG A 4 9.78 -0.37 -8.75
CA ARG A 4 9.89 -0.18 -7.31
C ARG A 4 8.49 -0.13 -6.70
N ILE A 5 8.24 -0.99 -5.71
CA ILE A 5 6.93 -1.13 -5.07
C ILE A 5 7.05 -0.83 -3.58
N LEU A 6 6.16 0.03 -3.08
CA LEU A 6 6.02 0.30 -1.66
C LEU A 6 4.92 -0.58 -1.09
N VAL A 7 5.22 -1.30 -0.02
CA VAL A 7 4.22 -2.12 0.70
C VAL A 7 4.09 -1.57 2.10
N VAL A 8 2.88 -1.16 2.49
CA VAL A 8 2.61 -0.58 3.80
C VAL A 8 1.54 -1.40 4.51
N ASP A 9 1.93 -2.06 5.60
CA ASP A 9 1.02 -2.83 6.44
C ASP A 9 1.66 -3.01 7.81
N ASP A 10 0.90 -2.75 8.87
CA ASP A 10 1.40 -2.92 10.24
C ASP A 10 1.46 -4.38 10.68
N GLU A 11 0.76 -5.26 9.97
CA GLU A 11 0.87 -6.70 10.19
C GLU A 11 2.12 -7.21 9.49
N LYS A 12 3.21 -7.36 10.26
CA LYS A 12 4.52 -7.70 9.69
C LYS A 12 4.47 -8.99 8.87
N ALA A 13 3.74 -9.99 9.33
CA ALA A 13 3.65 -11.26 8.62
C ALA A 13 3.08 -11.08 7.21
N ILE A 14 2.08 -10.24 7.05
CA ILE A 14 1.46 -9.95 5.76
C ILE A 14 2.40 -9.12 4.90
N ALA A 15 2.94 -8.05 5.48
CA ALA A 15 3.84 -7.16 4.73
C ALA A 15 5.06 -7.93 4.21
N ASP A 16 5.66 -8.75 5.06
CA ASP A 16 6.84 -9.52 4.69
C ASP A 16 6.51 -10.57 3.63
N LEU A 17 5.37 -11.23 3.75
CA LEU A 17 4.94 -12.23 2.77
C LEU A 17 4.74 -11.60 1.39
N VAL A 18 4.05 -10.47 1.33
CA VAL A 18 3.85 -9.75 0.08
C VAL A 18 5.19 -9.30 -0.49
N GLY A 19 6.08 -8.78 0.37
CA GLY A 19 7.41 -8.36 -0.05
C GLY A 19 8.22 -9.49 -0.65
N ILE A 20 8.16 -10.68 -0.05
CA ILE A 20 8.87 -11.86 -0.55
C ILE A 20 8.34 -12.25 -1.94
N TYR A 21 7.02 -12.28 -2.11
CA TYR A 21 6.43 -12.62 -3.40
C TYR A 21 6.84 -11.66 -4.49
N LEU A 22 6.74 -10.37 -4.22
CA LEU A 22 7.07 -9.36 -5.21
C LEU A 22 8.55 -9.36 -5.54
N THR A 23 9.40 -9.58 -4.55
CA THR A 23 10.83 -9.69 -4.79
C THR A 23 11.16 -10.88 -5.70
N LYS A 24 10.49 -12.00 -5.49
CA LYS A 24 10.67 -13.17 -6.35
C LYS A 24 10.25 -12.91 -7.79
N GLU A 25 9.29 -12.02 -7.98
CA GLU A 25 8.82 -11.65 -9.33
C GLU A 25 9.71 -10.60 -9.98
N GLY A 26 10.77 -10.18 -9.33
CA GLY A 26 11.76 -9.27 -9.91
C GLY A 26 11.56 -7.80 -9.57
N PHE A 27 10.65 -7.47 -8.64
CA PHE A 27 10.44 -6.10 -8.23
C PHE A 27 11.40 -5.69 -7.10
N ASP A 28 11.72 -4.40 -7.05
CA ASP A 28 12.39 -3.82 -5.89
C ASP A 28 11.31 -3.41 -4.90
N VAL A 29 11.35 -3.98 -3.68
CA VAL A 29 10.30 -3.77 -2.70
C VAL A 29 10.83 -3.02 -1.50
N GLN A 30 10.12 -1.99 -1.10
CA GLN A 30 10.32 -1.30 0.17
C GLN A 30 9.12 -1.60 1.05
N VAL A 31 9.36 -2.12 2.25
CA VAL A 31 8.30 -2.44 3.20
C VAL A 31 8.31 -1.40 4.32
N ALA A 32 7.13 -0.87 4.63
CA ALA A 32 6.94 0.03 5.77
C ALA A 32 5.87 -0.57 6.68
N TYR A 33 6.15 -0.61 7.98
CA TYR A 33 5.23 -1.21 8.96
C TYR A 33 4.39 -0.18 9.70
N SER A 34 4.54 1.08 9.34
CA SER A 34 3.79 2.17 9.96
C SER A 34 3.52 3.26 8.95
N GLY A 35 2.52 4.10 9.25
CA GLY A 35 2.22 5.25 8.41
C GLY A 35 3.36 6.26 8.39
N ALA A 36 4.04 6.45 9.53
CA ALA A 36 5.17 7.38 9.61
C ALA A 36 6.31 6.95 8.69
N ASP A 37 6.68 5.66 8.71
CA ASP A 37 7.71 5.14 7.82
C ASP A 37 7.30 5.24 6.37
N ALA A 38 6.03 4.97 6.07
CA ALA A 38 5.50 5.06 4.72
C ALA A 38 5.56 6.51 4.22
N ALA A 39 5.15 7.46 5.04
CA ALA A 39 5.19 8.88 4.67
C ALA A 39 6.60 9.32 4.33
N LYS A 40 7.57 8.90 5.12
CA LYS A 40 8.97 9.19 4.86
C LYS A 40 9.43 8.61 3.53
N ALA A 41 9.10 7.36 3.26
CA ALA A 41 9.47 6.70 2.00
C ALA A 41 8.84 7.41 0.81
N ILE A 42 7.58 7.81 0.92
CA ILE A 42 6.87 8.52 -0.15
C ILE A 42 7.57 9.84 -0.49
N LEU A 43 8.06 10.55 0.53
CA LEU A 43 8.72 11.82 0.32
C LEU A 43 10.14 11.68 -0.23
N GLU A 44 10.83 10.59 0.10
CA GLU A 44 12.25 10.42 -0.24
C GLU A 44 12.47 9.68 -1.55
N GLN A 45 11.49 8.90 -2.02
CA GLN A 45 11.65 8.04 -3.19
C GLN A 45 10.43 8.09 -4.09
N GLU A 46 10.62 7.75 -5.36
CA GLU A 46 9.52 7.52 -6.27
C GLU A 46 9.28 6.02 -6.39
N PHE A 47 8.02 5.65 -6.48
CA PHE A 47 7.62 4.27 -6.67
C PHE A 47 6.83 4.11 -7.96
N ASP A 48 6.70 2.88 -8.43
CA ASP A 48 5.90 2.55 -9.60
C ASP A 48 4.52 2.02 -9.18
N LEU A 49 4.40 1.61 -7.91
CA LEU A 49 3.14 1.11 -7.34
C LEU A 49 3.23 1.18 -5.83
N ALA A 50 2.13 1.47 -5.16
CA ALA A 50 2.04 1.38 -3.70
C ALA A 50 0.88 0.49 -3.30
N LEU A 51 1.11 -0.38 -2.32
CA LEU A 51 0.10 -1.18 -1.65
C LEU A 51 -0.06 -0.63 -0.24
N LEU A 52 -1.21 -0.05 0.07
CA LEU A 52 -1.43 0.65 1.33
C LEU A 52 -2.54 -0.02 2.14
N ASP A 53 -2.24 -0.35 3.39
CA ASP A 53 -3.27 -0.76 4.33
C ASP A 53 -4.13 0.45 4.70
N VAL A 54 -5.44 0.30 4.65
CA VAL A 54 -6.37 1.36 5.04
C VAL A 54 -6.28 1.63 6.54
N MET A 55 -6.18 0.59 7.34
CA MET A 55 -6.25 0.68 8.81
C MET A 55 -4.86 0.57 9.43
N LEU A 56 -4.13 1.66 9.46
CA LEU A 56 -2.85 1.74 10.16
C LEU A 56 -3.06 2.35 11.54
N PRO A 57 -2.22 2.00 12.54
CA PRO A 57 -2.44 2.49 13.90
C PRO A 57 -2.09 3.96 14.11
N ASP A 58 -1.22 4.52 13.30
CA ASP A 58 -0.71 5.89 13.49
C ASP A 58 -1.23 6.89 12.46
N ILE A 59 -1.36 6.49 11.21
CA ILE A 59 -1.84 7.35 10.13
C ILE A 59 -2.85 6.57 9.31
N ASP A 60 -4.00 7.18 9.02
CA ASP A 60 -5.00 6.58 8.14
C ASP A 60 -4.40 6.36 6.75
N GLY A 61 -4.64 5.18 6.18
CA GLY A 61 -4.17 4.87 4.83
C GLY A 61 -4.67 5.85 3.78
N PHE A 62 -5.84 6.42 3.97
CA PHE A 62 -6.36 7.45 3.07
C PHE A 62 -5.55 8.75 3.13
N GLU A 63 -4.99 9.08 4.29
CA GLU A 63 -4.09 10.22 4.41
C GLU A 63 -2.80 9.99 3.62
N LEU A 64 -2.28 8.77 3.65
CA LEU A 64 -1.11 8.41 2.83
C LEU A 64 -1.45 8.51 1.35
N LEU A 65 -2.63 8.08 0.96
CA LEU A 65 -3.08 8.20 -0.44
C LEU A 65 -3.11 9.66 -0.87
N ARG A 66 -3.65 10.55 -0.03
CA ARG A 66 -3.64 11.98 -0.32
C ARG A 66 -2.22 12.52 -0.47
N THR A 67 -1.32 12.09 0.41
CA THR A 67 0.09 12.49 0.35
C THR A 67 0.70 12.08 -0.99
N ILE A 68 0.45 10.86 -1.42
CA ILE A 68 0.93 10.39 -2.73
C ILE A 68 0.34 11.24 -3.85
N ARG A 69 -0.97 11.45 -3.85
CA ARG A 69 -1.66 12.16 -4.94
C ARG A 69 -1.32 13.64 -5.00
N SER A 70 -0.78 14.21 -3.92
CA SER A 70 -0.35 15.61 -3.93
C SER A 70 0.84 15.84 -4.85
N SER A 71 1.64 14.82 -5.13
CA SER A 71 2.88 14.98 -5.89
C SER A 71 3.20 13.84 -6.86
N HIS A 72 2.42 12.76 -6.85
CA HIS A 72 2.69 11.58 -7.67
C HIS A 72 1.43 11.03 -8.30
N THR A 73 1.60 10.29 -9.40
CA THR A 73 0.49 9.69 -10.13
C THR A 73 0.60 8.16 -10.25
N TYR A 74 1.56 7.54 -9.58
CA TYR A 74 1.70 6.09 -9.70
C TYR A 74 0.49 5.36 -9.09
N PRO A 75 0.20 4.14 -9.57
CA PRO A 75 -0.95 3.38 -9.08
C PRO A 75 -0.87 3.08 -7.60
N VAL A 76 -2.03 3.14 -6.93
CA VAL A 76 -2.17 2.79 -5.52
C VAL A 76 -3.28 1.77 -5.37
N ILE A 77 -2.96 0.65 -4.73
CA ILE A 77 -3.94 -0.38 -4.38
C ILE A 77 -4.11 -0.36 -2.87
N MET A 78 -5.37 -0.20 -2.42
CA MET A 78 -5.67 -0.19 -0.99
C MET A 78 -5.95 -1.60 -0.50
N LEU A 79 -5.41 -1.95 0.66
CA LEU A 79 -5.67 -3.22 1.33
C LEU A 79 -6.70 -2.96 2.43
N THR A 80 -7.85 -3.62 2.37
CA THR A 80 -8.95 -3.36 3.30
C THR A 80 -9.42 -4.63 3.97
N ALA A 81 -10.03 -4.50 5.17
CA ALA A 81 -10.75 -5.60 5.78
C ALA A 81 -12.08 -5.84 5.05
N ARG A 82 -12.62 -7.06 5.19
CA ARG A 82 -13.86 -7.44 4.49
C ARG A 82 -15.03 -6.52 4.75
N ASP A 83 -15.12 -6.01 5.96
CA ASP A 83 -16.24 -5.18 6.41
C ASP A 83 -16.03 -3.70 6.15
N ALA A 84 -14.97 -3.34 5.44
CA ALA A 84 -14.62 -1.95 5.17
C ALA A 84 -15.04 -1.49 3.77
N GLN A 85 -16.17 -1.96 3.27
CA GLN A 85 -16.60 -1.65 1.90
C GLN A 85 -16.95 -0.16 1.71
N GLN A 86 -17.41 0.50 2.76
CA GLN A 86 -17.68 1.94 2.68
C GLN A 86 -16.38 2.72 2.49
N ASP A 87 -15.30 2.24 3.08
CA ASP A 87 -13.99 2.85 2.89
C ASP A 87 -13.51 2.69 1.45
N LYS A 88 -13.87 1.60 0.81
CA LYS A 88 -13.55 1.36 -0.60
C LYS A 88 -14.07 2.49 -1.48
N ILE A 89 -15.32 2.87 -1.29
CA ILE A 89 -15.94 3.95 -2.08
C ILE A 89 -15.20 5.25 -1.82
N GLY A 90 -14.91 5.56 -0.56
CA GLY A 90 -14.17 6.76 -0.18
C GLY A 90 -12.78 6.81 -0.79
N GLY A 91 -12.07 5.68 -0.76
CA GLY A 91 -10.72 5.61 -1.31
C GLY A 91 -10.68 5.79 -2.82
N LEU A 92 -11.62 5.21 -3.55
CA LEU A 92 -11.69 5.41 -4.99
C LEU A 92 -11.96 6.87 -5.33
N SER A 93 -12.77 7.56 -4.52
CA SER A 93 -13.02 8.99 -4.69
C SER A 93 -11.77 9.82 -4.43
N LEU A 94 -10.83 9.33 -3.59
CA LEU A 94 -9.58 10.00 -3.28
C LEU A 94 -8.46 9.68 -4.24
N GLY A 95 -8.68 8.78 -5.21
CA GLY A 95 -7.72 8.51 -6.26
C GLY A 95 -6.98 7.18 -6.14
N ALA A 96 -7.50 6.23 -5.35
CA ALA A 96 -6.97 4.86 -5.39
C ALA A 96 -7.37 4.18 -6.70
N ASP A 97 -6.50 3.33 -7.21
CA ASP A 97 -6.74 2.64 -8.48
C ASP A 97 -7.49 1.32 -8.29
N ASP A 98 -7.34 0.70 -7.13
CA ASP A 98 -8.00 -0.57 -6.87
C ASP A 98 -8.02 -0.87 -5.38
N TYR A 99 -8.74 -1.93 -5.01
CA TYR A 99 -8.86 -2.43 -3.65
C TYR A 99 -8.68 -3.94 -3.62
N VAL A 100 -7.97 -4.42 -2.59
CA VAL A 100 -7.86 -5.84 -2.31
C VAL A 100 -8.34 -6.06 -0.89
N VAL A 101 -9.25 -7.00 -0.70
CA VAL A 101 -9.85 -7.31 0.61
C VAL A 101 -8.96 -8.30 1.35
N LYS A 102 -8.63 -7.99 2.59
CA LYS A 102 -7.90 -8.90 3.47
C LYS A 102 -8.86 -9.88 4.16
N PRO A 103 -8.42 -11.05 4.57
CA PRO A 103 -7.13 -11.65 4.27
C PRO A 103 -7.06 -12.14 2.83
N PHE A 104 -5.87 -12.07 2.24
CA PHE A 104 -5.65 -12.62 0.90
C PHE A 104 -4.62 -13.75 0.99
N ARG A 105 -4.68 -14.66 0.02
CA ARG A 105 -3.83 -15.84 -0.01
C ARG A 105 -3.08 -15.91 -1.32
N PRO A 106 -1.90 -15.32 -1.37
CA PRO A 106 -1.17 -15.23 -2.64
C PRO A 106 -0.84 -16.57 -3.28
N LEU A 107 -0.87 -17.65 -2.49
CA LEU A 107 -0.56 -18.99 -2.99
C LEU A 107 -1.76 -19.71 -3.63
N GLU A 108 -2.92 -19.10 -3.61
CA GLU A 108 -4.12 -19.74 -4.18
C GLU A 108 -4.53 -19.13 -5.52
#